data_cbbd9b791b6c4e8aa66ec04cfd4c59b3
#
_entry.id   cbbd9b791b6c4e8aa66ec04cfd4c59b3
#
_cell.length_a   1.000
_cell.length_b   1.000
_cell.length_c   1.000
_cell.angle_alpha   90.00
_cell.angle_beta   90.00
_cell.angle_gamma   90.00
#
_symmetry.space_group_name_H-M   'P 1'
#
loop_
_entity.id
_entity.type
_entity.pdbx_description
1 polymer ?
#
loop_
_entity_poly.entity_id
_entity_poly.type
_entity_poly.pdbx_seq_one_letter_code
_entity_poly.pdbx_strand_id
1 'polypeptide(L)'
;MAKVKIVYGTTGGNTELVCEKIAMELEKKKHKVSLERIELCDFTKITDCDFLILASPTYGHGQLEKNFTRFWVRLDKVKLNKLPCSVIALGDPTYELDYLLESANILTEFVKTHGGVMALEPLRIVKNPLLYFGKFVSLWTDKLTKLLTK
;
A
#
# COMPACT_ATOMS: atom_id res chain seq x y z
N MET A 1 -19.60 -5.84 4.70
CA MET A 1 -18.89 -4.59 4.38
C MET A 1 -17.64 -4.47 5.25
N ALA A 2 -16.50 -4.29 4.61
CA ALA A 2 -15.24 -4.18 5.32
C ALA A 2 -14.74 -2.72 5.33
N LYS A 3 -13.96 -2.39 6.35
CA LYS A 3 -13.24 -1.12 6.42
C LYS A 3 -11.81 -1.34 5.96
N VAL A 4 -11.41 -0.66 4.89
CA VAL A 4 -10.07 -0.75 4.33
C VAL A 4 -9.37 0.59 4.53
N LYS A 5 -8.19 0.56 5.10
CA LYS A 5 -7.37 1.75 5.26
C LYS A 5 -6.16 1.65 4.34
N ILE A 6 -5.95 2.67 3.53
CA ILE A 6 -4.79 2.77 2.64
C ILE A 6 -3.93 3.93 3.12
N VAL A 7 -2.73 3.63 3.57
CA VAL A 7 -1.74 4.64 3.99
C VAL A 7 -0.65 4.68 2.94
N TYR A 8 -0.42 5.83 2.35
CA TYR A 8 0.49 5.94 1.23
C TYR A 8 1.42 7.14 1.32
N GLY A 9 2.59 6.99 0.68
CA GLY A 9 3.51 8.09 0.44
C GLY A 9 3.61 8.33 -1.06
N THR A 10 3.64 9.59 -1.46
CA THR A 10 3.80 9.96 -2.85
C THR A 10 4.50 11.32 -2.96
N THR A 11 5.35 11.46 -3.97
CA THR A 11 5.97 12.74 -4.31
C THR A 11 5.46 13.21 -5.67
N GLY A 12 5.38 12.30 -6.65
CA GLY A 12 4.94 12.61 -8.00
C GLY A 12 3.46 12.37 -8.27
N GLY A 13 2.71 11.82 -7.30
CA GLY A 13 1.28 11.59 -7.45
C GLY A 13 0.89 10.22 -8.03
N ASN A 14 1.83 9.43 -8.53
CA ASN A 14 1.51 8.14 -9.15
C ASN A 14 0.97 7.12 -8.15
N THR A 15 1.56 7.06 -6.95
CA THR A 15 1.08 6.16 -5.89
C THR A 15 -0.35 6.54 -5.49
N GLU A 16 -0.62 7.84 -5.37
CA GLU A 16 -1.95 8.34 -5.05
C GLU A 16 -2.98 7.93 -6.10
N LEU A 17 -2.64 8.02 -7.39
CA LEU A 17 -3.53 7.61 -8.47
C LEU A 17 -3.92 6.14 -8.36
N VAL A 18 -2.96 5.27 -8.07
CA VAL A 18 -3.22 3.84 -7.89
C VAL A 18 -4.13 3.61 -6.69
N CYS A 19 -3.84 4.26 -5.57
CA CYS A 19 -4.65 4.11 -4.35
C CYS A 19 -6.08 4.62 -4.55
N GLU A 20 -6.25 5.73 -5.26
CA GLU A 20 -7.58 6.26 -5.56
C GLU A 20 -8.38 5.30 -6.45
N LYS A 21 -7.73 4.68 -7.44
CA LYS A 21 -8.37 3.69 -8.32
C LYS A 21 -8.85 2.49 -7.52
N ILE A 22 -8.02 1.97 -6.63
CA ILE A 22 -8.37 0.85 -5.78
C ILE A 22 -9.53 1.22 -4.85
N ALA A 23 -9.46 2.40 -4.22
CA ALA A 23 -10.52 2.88 -3.35
C ALA A 23 -11.86 2.96 -4.07
N MET A 24 -11.85 3.52 -5.29
CA MET A 24 -13.06 3.64 -6.09
C MET A 24 -13.68 2.27 -6.39
N GLU A 25 -12.87 1.29 -6.77
CA GLU A 25 -13.34 -0.06 -7.07
C GLU A 25 -13.90 -0.76 -5.83
N LEU A 26 -13.24 -0.60 -4.68
CA LEU A 26 -13.72 -1.17 -3.42
C LEU A 26 -15.04 -0.53 -2.96
N GLU A 27 -15.17 0.78 -3.13
CA GLU A 27 -16.39 1.49 -2.77
C GLU A 27 -17.57 1.06 -3.65
N LYS A 28 -17.32 0.74 -4.93
CA LYS A 28 -18.35 0.17 -5.80
C LYS A 28 -18.84 -1.17 -5.29
N LYS A 29 -18.03 -1.89 -4.55
CA LYS A 29 -18.37 -3.18 -3.92
C LYS A 29 -18.87 -3.01 -2.48
N LYS A 30 -19.24 -1.77 -2.10
CA LYS A 30 -19.84 -1.43 -0.81
C LYS A 30 -18.90 -1.52 0.39
N HIS A 31 -17.59 -1.53 0.17
CA HIS A 31 -16.62 -1.42 1.26
C HIS A 31 -16.35 0.05 1.59
N LYS A 32 -15.98 0.33 2.82
CA LYS A 32 -15.54 1.67 3.22
C LYS A 32 -14.03 1.77 3.08
N VAL A 33 -13.56 2.82 2.43
CA VAL A 33 -12.13 3.03 2.24
C VAL A 33 -11.71 4.38 2.81
N SER A 34 -10.65 4.35 3.59
CA SER A 34 -9.99 5.55 4.10
C SER A 34 -8.65 5.67 3.39
N LEU A 35 -8.42 6.79 2.70
CA LEU A 35 -7.16 7.11 2.04
C LEU A 35 -6.42 8.13 2.90
N GLU A 36 -5.24 7.76 3.38
CA GLU A 36 -4.45 8.64 4.25
C GLU A 36 -3.02 8.75 3.74
N ARG A 37 -2.57 9.98 3.51
CA ARG A 37 -1.14 10.21 3.26
C ARG A 37 -0.38 9.95 4.56
N ILE A 38 0.81 9.34 4.43
CA ILE A 38 1.60 8.97 5.61
C ILE A 38 1.90 10.17 6.52
N GLU A 39 2.14 11.35 5.94
CA GLU A 39 2.43 12.57 6.72
C GLU A 39 1.23 13.10 7.47
N LEU A 40 0.01 12.68 7.11
CA LEU A 40 -1.24 13.10 7.77
C LEU A 40 -1.88 11.96 8.56
N CYS A 41 -1.26 10.80 8.61
CA CYS A 41 -1.82 9.62 9.25
C CYS A 41 -1.76 9.74 10.77
N ASP A 42 -2.87 9.38 11.42
CA ASP A 42 -2.89 9.21 12.88
C ASP A 42 -2.46 7.76 13.20
N PHE A 43 -1.22 7.60 13.65
CA PHE A 43 -0.65 6.28 13.90
C PHE A 43 -1.32 5.55 15.06
N THR A 44 -2.02 6.26 15.94
CA THR A 44 -2.76 5.61 17.02
C THR A 44 -4.00 4.89 16.51
N LYS A 45 -4.46 5.23 15.31
CA LYS A 45 -5.65 4.65 14.67
C LYS A 45 -5.33 3.84 13.43
N ILE A 46 -4.06 3.56 13.17
CA ILE A 46 -3.68 2.87 11.93
C ILE A 46 -4.28 1.46 11.84
N THR A 47 -4.55 0.84 12.97
CA THR A 47 -5.17 -0.50 13.02
C THR A 47 -6.68 -0.48 13.14
N ASP A 48 -7.31 0.70 13.09
CA ASP A 48 -8.77 0.82 13.17
C ASP A 48 -9.41 0.56 11.80
N CYS A 49 -9.27 -0.67 11.35
CA CYS A 49 -9.76 -1.13 10.05
C CYS A 49 -9.76 -2.66 10.04
N ASP A 50 -10.39 -3.23 9.01
CA ASP A 50 -10.40 -4.69 8.80
C ASP A 50 -9.25 -5.15 7.92
N PHE A 51 -8.71 -4.26 7.10
CA PHE A 51 -7.60 -4.55 6.18
C PHE A 51 -6.77 -3.28 5.98
N LEU A 52 -5.45 -3.41 6.12
CA LEU A 52 -4.53 -2.29 5.97
C LEU A 52 -3.66 -2.47 4.71
N ILE A 53 -3.57 -1.43 3.91
CA ILE A 53 -2.72 -1.39 2.73
C ILE A 53 -1.69 -0.27 2.92
N LEU A 54 -0.42 -0.60 2.74
CA LEU A 54 0.67 0.37 2.75
C LEU A 54 1.21 0.51 1.33
N ALA A 55 1.36 1.74 0.86
CA ALA A 55 1.76 2.00 -0.51
C ALA A 55 2.90 3.02 -0.58
N SER A 56 3.93 2.71 -1.35
CA SER A 56 5.07 3.61 -1.56
C SER A 56 5.72 3.35 -2.91
N PRO A 57 6.20 4.41 -3.59
CA PRO A 57 7.12 4.21 -4.69
C PRO A 57 8.50 3.82 -4.17
N THR A 58 9.34 3.28 -5.06
CA THR A 58 10.74 3.00 -4.77
C THR A 58 11.59 4.07 -5.43
N TYR A 59 12.46 4.73 -4.67
CA TYR A 59 13.35 5.76 -5.17
C TYR A 59 14.81 5.35 -5.13
N GLY A 60 15.59 5.84 -6.11
CA GLY A 60 17.03 5.70 -6.15
C GLY A 60 17.51 4.28 -5.85
N HIS A 61 18.26 4.12 -4.77
CA HIS A 61 18.87 2.84 -4.37
C HIS A 61 17.90 1.98 -3.51
N GLY A 62 16.62 1.93 -3.88
CA GLY A 62 15.66 1.09 -3.20
C GLY A 62 15.03 1.70 -1.96
N GLN A 63 15.00 3.03 -1.88
CA GLN A 63 14.45 3.73 -0.72
C GLN A 63 12.94 3.92 -0.81
N LEU A 64 12.27 3.93 0.33
CA LEU A 64 10.88 4.31 0.42
C LEU A 64 10.69 5.80 0.10
N GLU A 65 9.44 6.19 -0.18
CA GLU A 65 9.08 7.60 -0.29
C GLU A 65 9.52 8.33 0.98
N LYS A 66 10.02 9.57 0.81
CA LYS A 66 10.68 10.33 1.89
C LYS A 66 9.83 10.51 3.15
N ASN A 67 8.50 10.62 3.01
CA ASN A 67 7.64 10.77 4.19
C ASN A 67 7.49 9.47 4.97
N PHE A 68 7.51 8.30 4.30
CA PHE A 68 7.61 7.03 5.00
C PHE A 68 8.90 6.97 5.81
N THR A 69 10.02 7.36 5.21
CA THR A 69 11.30 7.38 5.91
C THR A 69 11.28 8.36 7.08
N ARG A 70 10.72 9.55 6.85
CA ARG A 70 10.64 10.60 7.87
C ARG A 70 9.81 10.18 9.09
N PHE A 71 8.71 9.49 8.87
CA PHE A 71 7.80 9.08 9.95
C PHE A 71 8.05 7.64 10.43
N TRP A 72 9.11 7.01 9.94
CA TRP A 72 9.41 5.62 10.27
C TRP A 72 9.52 5.35 11.77
N VAL A 73 10.09 6.29 12.53
CA VAL A 73 10.24 6.14 13.97
C VAL A 73 8.87 5.96 14.65
N ARG A 74 7.88 6.72 14.22
CA ARG A 74 6.51 6.57 14.76
C ARG A 74 5.86 5.29 14.27
N LEU A 75 6.02 5.00 12.99
CA LEU A 75 5.46 3.80 12.38
C LEU A 75 6.05 2.55 13.01
N ASP A 76 7.31 2.58 13.37
CA ASP A 76 8.02 1.44 13.96
C ASP A 76 7.49 1.04 15.34
N LYS A 77 6.72 1.90 15.98
CA LYS A 77 6.09 1.61 17.29
C LYS A 77 4.71 0.97 17.15
N VAL A 78 4.20 0.84 15.94
CA VAL A 78 2.87 0.29 15.69
C VAL A 78 2.88 -1.22 15.91
N LYS A 79 1.80 -1.73 16.52
CA LYS A 79 1.56 -3.18 16.67
C LYS A 79 0.33 -3.52 15.85
N LEU A 80 0.48 -4.41 14.88
CA LEU A 80 -0.61 -4.72 13.94
C LEU A 80 -1.56 -5.80 14.45
N ASN A 81 -1.17 -6.57 15.46
CA ASN A 81 -2.07 -7.52 16.15
C ASN A 81 -2.80 -8.47 15.19
N LYS A 82 -2.06 -9.10 14.29
CA LYS A 82 -2.57 -10.06 13.29
C LYS A 82 -3.51 -9.43 12.24
N LEU A 83 -3.49 -8.11 12.11
CA LEU A 83 -4.30 -7.42 11.11
C LEU A 83 -3.94 -7.90 9.70
N PRO A 84 -4.94 -8.26 8.88
CA PRO A 84 -4.67 -8.58 7.47
C PRO A 84 -4.18 -7.34 6.72
N CYS A 85 -3.10 -7.51 5.97
CA CYS A 85 -2.44 -6.41 5.27
C CYS A 85 -2.03 -6.83 3.87
N SER A 86 -1.78 -5.83 3.03
CA SER A 86 -1.00 -5.99 1.83
C SER A 86 -0.24 -4.70 1.55
N VAL A 87 0.58 -4.71 0.51
CA VAL A 87 1.41 -3.56 0.17
C VAL A 87 1.34 -3.29 -1.32
N ILE A 88 1.56 -2.03 -1.69
CA ILE A 88 1.60 -1.59 -3.08
C ILE A 88 2.96 -0.93 -3.29
N ALA A 89 3.69 -1.38 -4.29
CA ALA A 89 5.01 -0.86 -4.62
C ALA A 89 5.04 -0.38 -6.06
N LEU A 90 5.50 0.85 -6.26
CA LEU A 90 5.74 1.39 -7.59
C LEU A 90 7.23 1.52 -7.81
N GLY A 91 7.66 1.29 -9.06
CA GLY A 91 9.04 1.45 -9.48
C GLY A 91 9.15 2.22 -10.78
N ASP A 92 10.28 2.88 -10.99
CA ASP A 92 10.59 3.60 -12.20
C ASP A 92 11.73 2.88 -12.93
N PRO A 93 11.55 2.45 -14.19
CA PRO A 93 12.58 1.72 -14.91
C PRO A 93 13.85 2.54 -15.21
N THR A 94 13.83 3.85 -14.94
CA THR A 94 15.04 4.69 -15.06
C THR A 94 15.99 4.46 -13.89
N TYR A 95 15.52 3.83 -12.79
CA TYR A 95 16.37 3.49 -11.65
C TYR A 95 17.04 2.13 -11.83
N GLU A 96 17.96 1.82 -10.93
CA GLU A 96 18.68 0.55 -10.96
C GLU A 96 17.70 -0.63 -10.82
N LEU A 97 17.81 -1.62 -11.71
CA LEU A 97 16.89 -2.75 -11.75
C LEU A 97 16.86 -3.55 -10.44
N ASP A 98 18.00 -3.66 -9.77
CA ASP A 98 18.12 -4.43 -8.52
C ASP A 98 17.27 -3.83 -7.38
N TYR A 99 16.93 -2.55 -7.47
CA TYR A 99 16.19 -1.85 -6.43
C TYR A 99 14.79 -1.40 -6.89
N LEU A 100 14.41 -1.82 -8.08
CA LEU A 100 13.22 -1.26 -8.77
C LEU A 100 11.94 -1.32 -7.94
N LEU A 101 11.73 -2.41 -7.22
CA LEU A 101 10.54 -2.60 -6.40
C LEU A 101 10.88 -2.94 -4.94
N GLU A 102 12.00 -2.43 -4.45
CA GLU A 102 12.46 -2.71 -3.08
C GLU A 102 11.46 -2.25 -2.02
N SER A 103 10.64 -1.23 -2.32
CA SER A 103 9.59 -0.81 -1.41
C SER A 103 8.62 -1.96 -1.06
N ALA A 104 8.38 -2.88 -2.00
CA ALA A 104 7.55 -4.06 -1.73
C ALA A 104 8.16 -4.92 -0.63
N ASN A 105 9.47 -5.13 -0.68
CA ASN A 105 10.19 -5.94 0.30
C ASN A 105 10.23 -5.26 1.66
N ILE A 106 10.52 -3.95 1.68
CA ILE A 106 10.61 -3.19 2.92
C ILE A 106 9.26 -3.17 3.65
N LEU A 107 8.18 -2.86 2.93
CA LEU A 107 6.85 -2.78 3.52
C LEU A 107 6.32 -4.15 3.93
N THR A 108 6.59 -5.20 3.14
CA THR A 108 6.21 -6.56 3.49
C THR A 108 6.90 -7.02 4.77
N GLU A 109 8.20 -6.73 4.90
CA GLU A 109 8.95 -7.05 6.09
C GLU A 109 8.42 -6.26 7.30
N PHE A 110 8.08 -4.99 7.10
CA PHE A 110 7.45 -4.18 8.15
C PHE A 110 6.17 -4.86 8.66
N VAL A 111 5.28 -5.28 7.77
CA VAL A 111 4.03 -5.93 8.15
C VAL A 111 4.33 -7.18 9.02
N LYS A 112 5.25 -8.01 8.57
CA LYS A 112 5.59 -9.25 9.28
C LYS A 112 6.23 -9.00 10.64
N THR A 113 7.17 -8.07 10.71
CA THR A 113 7.89 -7.79 11.95
C THR A 113 7.04 -7.05 12.98
N HIS A 114 5.98 -6.40 12.57
CA HIS A 114 5.08 -5.67 13.45
C HIS A 114 3.78 -6.44 13.76
N GLY A 115 3.76 -7.72 13.46
CA GLY A 115 2.68 -8.61 13.85
C GLY A 115 1.48 -8.65 12.92
N GLY A 116 1.59 -8.08 11.73
CA GLY A 116 0.54 -8.17 10.72
C GLY A 116 0.63 -9.46 9.91
N VAL A 117 -0.39 -9.71 9.11
CA VAL A 117 -0.45 -10.88 8.22
C VAL A 117 -0.55 -10.39 6.78
N MET A 118 0.38 -10.82 5.94
CA MET A 118 0.28 -10.54 4.49
C MET A 118 -0.80 -11.45 3.91
N ALA A 119 -2.01 -10.92 3.81
CA ALA A 119 -3.18 -11.70 3.36
C ALA A 119 -3.33 -11.74 1.85
N LEU A 120 -2.62 -10.87 1.13
CA LEU A 120 -2.63 -10.81 -0.31
C LEU A 120 -1.23 -10.43 -0.78
N GLU A 121 -0.77 -11.00 -1.88
CA GLU A 121 0.53 -10.68 -2.46
C GLU A 121 0.64 -9.19 -2.79
N PRO A 122 1.85 -8.60 -2.70
CA PRO A 122 2.03 -7.20 -3.04
C PRO A 122 1.61 -6.88 -4.47
N LEU A 123 1.02 -5.70 -4.67
CA LEU A 123 0.80 -5.17 -6.00
C LEU A 123 2.06 -4.43 -6.43
N ARG A 124 2.69 -4.89 -7.51
CA ARG A 124 3.94 -4.33 -8.02
C ARG A 124 3.69 -3.69 -9.38
N ILE A 125 3.98 -2.41 -9.49
CA ILE A 125 3.78 -1.64 -10.72
C ILE A 125 5.08 -0.97 -11.13
N VAL A 126 5.48 -1.21 -12.37
CA VAL A 126 6.64 -0.57 -12.99
C VAL A 126 6.14 0.30 -14.12
N LYS A 127 6.68 1.48 -14.30
CA LYS A 127 6.30 2.45 -15.32
C LYS A 127 5.03 3.22 -14.95
N ASN A 128 4.37 3.81 -15.95
CA ASN A 128 3.18 4.63 -15.74
C ASN A 128 2.00 3.78 -15.25
N PRO A 129 1.44 4.04 -14.06
CA PRO A 129 0.34 3.25 -13.53
C PRO A 129 -0.91 3.25 -14.41
N LEU A 130 -1.13 4.29 -15.20
CA LEU A 130 -2.30 4.36 -16.09
C LEU A 130 -2.34 3.19 -17.10
N LEU A 131 -1.18 2.64 -17.47
CA LEU A 131 -1.09 1.51 -18.37
C LEU A 131 -1.57 0.20 -17.73
N TYR A 132 -1.68 0.16 -16.41
CA TYR A 132 -1.99 -1.04 -15.65
C TYR A 132 -3.37 -1.04 -15.01
N PHE A 133 -4.09 0.09 -15.04
CA PHE A 133 -5.36 0.24 -14.32
C PHE A 133 -6.40 -0.79 -14.72
N GLY A 134 -6.56 -1.03 -16.02
CA GLY A 134 -7.59 -1.93 -16.52
C GLY A 134 -7.21 -3.41 -16.44
N LYS A 135 -6.00 -3.73 -16.01
CA LYS A 135 -5.53 -5.10 -15.97
C LYS A 135 -4.96 -5.47 -14.59
N PHE A 136 -3.75 -5.01 -14.27
CA PHE A 136 -3.08 -5.43 -13.03
C PHE A 136 -3.76 -4.88 -11.78
N VAL A 137 -4.11 -3.61 -11.78
CA VAL A 137 -4.72 -2.97 -10.62
C VAL A 137 -6.10 -3.57 -10.36
N SER A 138 -6.92 -3.68 -11.40
CA SER A 138 -8.27 -4.24 -11.26
C SER A 138 -8.24 -5.71 -10.86
N LEU A 139 -7.34 -6.52 -11.43
CA LEU A 139 -7.22 -7.93 -11.05
C LEU A 139 -6.81 -8.09 -9.59
N TRP A 140 -5.85 -7.29 -9.14
CA TRP A 140 -5.41 -7.32 -7.74
C TRP A 140 -6.56 -6.90 -6.81
N THR A 141 -7.29 -5.85 -7.19
CA THR A 141 -8.42 -5.36 -6.42
C THR A 141 -9.55 -6.40 -6.35
N ASP A 142 -9.78 -7.14 -7.44
CA ASP A 142 -10.75 -8.23 -7.44
C ASP A 142 -10.37 -9.32 -6.44
N LYS A 143 -9.10 -9.69 -6.38
CA LYS A 143 -8.61 -10.65 -5.38
C LYS A 143 -8.83 -10.15 -3.96
N LEU A 144 -8.55 -8.86 -3.73
CA LEU A 144 -8.80 -8.23 -2.44
C LEU A 144 -10.28 -8.27 -2.08
N THR A 145 -11.15 -7.93 -3.02
CA THR A 145 -12.59 -7.96 -2.82
C THR A 145 -13.07 -9.35 -2.39
N LYS A 146 -12.56 -10.41 -3.01
CA LYS A 146 -12.90 -11.78 -2.65
C LYS A 146 -12.49 -12.13 -1.22
N LEU A 147 -11.33 -11.63 -0.78
CA LEU A 147 -10.89 -11.83 0.60
C LEU A 147 -11.80 -11.10 1.60
N LEU A 148 -12.23 -9.90 1.25
CA LEU A 148 -13.03 -9.06 2.14
C LEU A 148 -14.48 -9.55 2.29
N THR A 149 -14.97 -10.32 1.34
CA THR A 149 -16.36 -10.79 1.33
C THR A 149 -16.53 -12.20 1.91
N LYS A 150 -15.46 -12.82 2.37
CA LYS A 150 -15.51 -14.12 3.02
C LYS A 150 -15.98 -14.04 4.48
#